data_0b357fbb40499f76d0a7b923afb5eb4a
#
_entry.id   0b357fbb40499f76d0a7b923afb5eb4a
#
_cell.length_a   1.000
_cell.length_b   1.000
_cell.length_c   1.000
_cell.angle_alpha   90.00
_cell.angle_beta   90.00
_cell.angle_gamma   90.00
#
_symmetry.space_group_name_H-M   'P 1'
#
loop_
_entity.id
_entity.type
_entity.pdbx_description
1 polymer ?
#
loop_
_entity_poly.entity_id
_entity_poly.type
_entity_poly.pdbx_seq_one_letter_code
_entity_poly.pdbx_strand_id
1 'polypeptide(L)'
;MLFRSGVDTLKNTASDLIGRSGKEELARKLYKEIRATDGVISAIDMMLHDYGPDRYSGSVNIEIDHKRSIGEVYEEIHRLQLRIKEEYHVTMVFGIYAVDEDTAAIVDIRRYIGKFVRVNEHVKSFHALYLSKETGTLYCDLIVDYALRDWEELRKSFVEYMKKQYPEYEISLTIETEFV
;
A
#
# COMPACT_ATOMS: atom_id res chain seq x y z
N MET A 1 -9.45 8.81 -46.87
CA MET A 1 -8.52 8.21 -45.88
C MET A 1 -8.50 8.89 -44.50
N LEU A 2 -8.71 10.20 -44.43
CA LEU A 2 -8.66 10.97 -43.15
C LEU A 2 -9.79 10.67 -42.16
N PHE A 3 -10.97 10.31 -42.63
CA PHE A 3 -12.14 10.07 -41.77
C PHE A 3 -12.00 8.78 -40.93
N ARG A 4 -11.31 7.76 -41.46
CA ARG A 4 -11.12 6.48 -40.76
C ARG A 4 -10.12 6.62 -39.60
N SER A 5 -9.08 7.43 -39.79
CA SER A 5 -8.10 7.75 -38.75
C SER A 5 -8.70 8.50 -37.56
N GLY A 6 -9.62 9.46 -37.82
CA GLY A 6 -10.31 10.19 -36.75
C GLY A 6 -11.25 9.33 -35.91
N VAL A 7 -11.95 8.37 -36.55
CA VAL A 7 -12.83 7.44 -35.84
C VAL A 7 -12.04 6.43 -35.00
N ASP A 8 -10.90 5.97 -35.51
CA ASP A 8 -10.02 5.07 -34.78
C ASP A 8 -9.35 5.78 -33.57
N THR A 9 -8.98 7.05 -33.72
CA THR A 9 -8.49 7.87 -32.60
C THR A 9 -9.56 8.09 -31.54
N LEU A 10 -10.79 8.41 -31.93
CA LEU A 10 -11.91 8.58 -30.99
C LEU A 10 -12.26 7.26 -30.27
N LYS A 11 -12.23 6.12 -30.98
CA LYS A 11 -12.45 4.81 -30.35
C LYS A 11 -11.36 4.47 -29.35
N ASN A 12 -10.11 4.73 -29.67
CA ASN A 12 -8.97 4.48 -28.79
C ASN A 12 -9.05 5.39 -27.55
N THR A 13 -9.36 6.68 -27.72
CA THR A 13 -9.53 7.62 -26.59
C THR A 13 -10.73 7.23 -25.71
N ALA A 14 -11.86 6.82 -26.31
CA ALA A 14 -13.01 6.35 -25.55
C ALA A 14 -12.72 5.03 -24.82
N SER A 15 -11.98 4.11 -25.47
CA SER A 15 -11.51 2.86 -24.85
C SER A 15 -10.57 3.12 -23.67
N ASP A 16 -9.66 4.11 -23.78
CA ASP A 16 -8.77 4.49 -22.69
C ASP A 16 -9.53 5.10 -21.50
N LEU A 17 -10.55 5.92 -21.76
CA LEU A 17 -11.41 6.49 -20.72
C LEU A 17 -12.26 5.44 -20.02
N ILE A 18 -12.84 4.50 -20.78
CA ILE A 18 -13.61 3.37 -20.25
C ILE A 18 -12.68 2.40 -19.50
N GLY A 19 -11.46 2.16 -20.04
CA GLY A 19 -10.46 1.32 -19.42
C GLY A 19 -9.98 1.86 -18.08
N ARG A 20 -9.79 3.17 -17.93
CA ARG A 20 -9.45 3.80 -16.63
C ARG A 20 -10.56 3.62 -15.61
N SER A 21 -11.80 3.93 -15.99
CA SER A 21 -12.98 3.75 -15.14
C SER A 21 -13.18 2.29 -14.70
N GLY A 22 -12.99 1.34 -15.61
CA GLY A 22 -13.07 -0.10 -15.31
C GLY A 22 -11.97 -0.57 -14.36
N LYS A 23 -10.76 -0.04 -14.51
CA LYS A 23 -9.64 -0.37 -13.61
C LYS A 23 -9.84 0.14 -12.19
N GLU A 24 -10.35 1.35 -12.04
CA GLU A 24 -10.67 1.90 -10.71
C GLU A 24 -11.78 1.11 -10.01
N GLU A 25 -12.79 0.68 -10.74
CA GLU A 25 -13.86 -0.16 -10.20
C GLU A 25 -13.33 -1.53 -9.79
N LEU A 26 -12.49 -2.16 -10.64
CA LEU A 26 -11.82 -3.42 -10.34
C LEU A 26 -10.93 -3.29 -9.10
N ALA A 27 -10.10 -2.26 -9.03
CA ALA A 27 -9.25 -2.00 -7.88
C ALA A 27 -10.07 -1.88 -6.58
N ARG A 28 -11.17 -1.14 -6.60
CA ARG A 28 -12.07 -1.03 -5.42
C ARG A 28 -12.67 -2.37 -5.00
N LYS A 29 -13.08 -3.22 -5.95
CA LYS A 29 -13.59 -4.56 -5.66
C LYS A 29 -12.50 -5.43 -5.03
N LEU A 30 -11.30 -5.42 -5.60
CA LEU A 30 -10.14 -6.15 -5.07
C LEU A 30 -9.76 -5.68 -3.66
N TYR A 31 -9.69 -4.37 -3.43
CA TYR A 31 -9.43 -3.85 -2.07
C TYR A 31 -10.47 -4.32 -1.06
N LYS A 32 -11.75 -4.30 -1.44
CA LYS A 32 -12.82 -4.77 -0.57
C LYS A 32 -12.69 -6.26 -0.25
N GLU A 33 -12.39 -7.07 -1.25
CA GLU A 33 -12.21 -8.51 -1.11
C GLU A 33 -11.01 -8.84 -0.22
N ILE A 34 -9.87 -8.19 -0.47
CA ILE A 34 -8.64 -8.39 0.28
C ILE A 34 -8.82 -8.00 1.75
N ARG A 35 -9.44 -6.84 2.01
CA ARG A 35 -9.70 -6.36 3.38
C ARG A 35 -10.74 -7.19 4.14
N ALA A 36 -11.60 -7.91 3.43
CA ALA A 36 -12.58 -8.81 4.05
C ALA A 36 -11.97 -10.18 4.40
N THR A 37 -10.73 -10.45 3.98
CA THR A 37 -10.05 -11.71 4.27
C THR A 37 -9.57 -11.74 5.71
N ASP A 38 -9.82 -12.86 6.38
CA ASP A 38 -9.45 -13.03 7.79
C ASP A 38 -7.95 -12.83 8.00
N GLY A 39 -7.61 -12.08 9.05
CA GLY A 39 -6.23 -11.78 9.41
C GLY A 39 -5.55 -10.70 8.58
N VAL A 40 -6.21 -10.11 7.58
CA VAL A 40 -5.72 -8.91 6.89
C VAL A 40 -6.16 -7.68 7.67
N ILE A 41 -5.20 -6.92 8.18
CA ILE A 41 -5.42 -5.68 8.90
C ILE A 41 -5.68 -4.54 7.92
N SER A 42 -4.81 -4.42 6.92
CA SER A 42 -4.97 -3.43 5.84
C SER A 42 -4.42 -3.95 4.51
N ALA A 43 -4.76 -3.27 3.42
CA ALA A 43 -4.21 -3.47 2.09
C ALA A 43 -3.77 -2.12 1.54
N ILE A 44 -2.54 -2.05 1.03
CA ILE A 44 -1.89 -0.82 0.60
C ILE A 44 -1.12 -1.05 -0.72
N ASP A 45 -0.79 0.01 -1.42
CA ASP A 45 0.09 0.03 -2.60
C ASP A 45 -0.33 -0.97 -3.68
N MET A 46 -1.64 -1.02 -3.99
CA MET A 46 -2.11 -1.87 -5.07
C MET A 46 -1.70 -1.31 -6.43
N MET A 47 -1.05 -2.14 -7.22
CA MET A 47 -0.77 -1.88 -8.63
C MET A 47 -1.51 -2.87 -9.51
N LEU A 48 -2.15 -2.39 -10.58
CA LEU A 48 -2.83 -3.22 -11.56
C LEU A 48 -2.30 -2.91 -12.97
N HIS A 49 -1.87 -3.94 -13.65
CA HIS A 49 -1.40 -3.89 -15.02
C HIS A 49 -2.37 -4.64 -15.93
N ASP A 50 -2.69 -4.04 -17.05
CA ASP A 50 -3.57 -4.57 -18.08
C ASP A 50 -2.72 -5.21 -19.20
N TYR A 51 -2.97 -6.48 -19.46
CA TYR A 51 -2.31 -7.25 -20.52
C TYR A 51 -3.25 -7.64 -21.66
N GLY A 52 -4.35 -6.92 -21.79
CA GLY A 52 -5.35 -7.14 -22.84
C GLY A 52 -6.68 -7.66 -22.30
N PRO A 53 -7.61 -8.05 -23.17
CA PRO A 53 -8.96 -8.41 -22.78
C PRO A 53 -8.99 -9.47 -21.67
N ASP A 54 -9.61 -9.12 -20.55
CA ASP A 54 -9.81 -9.99 -19.38
C ASP A 54 -8.52 -10.59 -18.79
N ARG A 55 -7.39 -9.89 -18.92
CA ARG A 55 -6.10 -10.35 -18.38
C ARG A 55 -5.42 -9.24 -17.60
N TYR A 56 -5.50 -9.32 -16.29
CA TYR A 56 -4.83 -8.40 -15.38
C TYR A 56 -3.78 -9.13 -14.56
N SER A 57 -2.72 -8.40 -14.23
CA SER A 57 -1.75 -8.80 -13.21
C SER A 57 -1.59 -7.64 -12.24
N GLY A 58 -1.41 -7.94 -10.97
CA GLY A 58 -1.24 -6.90 -9.96
C GLY A 58 -0.41 -7.35 -8.80
N SER A 59 -0.04 -6.37 -7.99
CA SER A 59 0.56 -6.55 -6.69
C SER A 59 -0.17 -5.70 -5.66
N VAL A 60 -0.13 -6.13 -4.42
CA VAL A 60 -0.66 -5.41 -3.28
C VAL A 60 0.12 -5.78 -2.04
N ASN A 61 0.40 -4.82 -1.18
CA ASN A 61 0.96 -5.08 0.13
C ASN A 61 -0.19 -5.23 1.14
N ILE A 62 -0.08 -6.21 2.04
CA ILE A 62 -1.04 -6.41 3.13
C ILE A 62 -0.33 -6.35 4.47
N GLU A 63 -0.97 -5.71 5.43
CA GLU A 63 -0.56 -5.73 6.82
C GLU A 63 -1.26 -6.86 7.55
N ILE A 64 -0.49 -7.64 8.31
CA ILE A 64 -0.95 -8.77 9.11
C ILE A 64 -0.36 -8.70 10.51
N ASP A 65 -1.01 -9.30 11.51
CA ASP A 65 -0.47 -9.40 12.86
C ASP A 65 0.82 -10.24 12.85
N HIS A 66 1.90 -9.67 13.38
CA HIS A 66 3.21 -10.31 13.50
C HIS A 66 3.20 -11.62 14.30
N LYS A 67 2.16 -11.88 15.08
CA LYS A 67 1.99 -13.10 15.88
C LYS A 67 1.52 -14.29 15.05
N ARG A 68 1.00 -14.06 13.85
CA ARG A 68 0.53 -15.15 12.98
C ARG A 68 1.71 -15.92 12.39
N SER A 69 1.58 -17.22 12.33
CA SER A 69 2.59 -18.06 11.68
C SER A 69 2.58 -17.84 10.16
N ILE A 70 3.74 -17.96 9.54
CA ILE A 70 3.84 -17.83 8.07
C ILE A 70 3.01 -18.89 7.35
N GLY A 71 2.79 -20.07 7.95
CA GLY A 71 1.97 -21.12 7.38
C GLY A 71 0.50 -20.75 7.31
N GLU A 72 -0.07 -20.18 8.39
CA GLU A 72 -1.45 -19.69 8.41
C GLU A 72 -1.67 -18.59 7.40
N VAL A 73 -0.74 -17.62 7.36
CA VAL A 73 -0.79 -16.51 6.42
C VAL A 73 -0.73 -17.01 4.97
N TYR A 74 0.16 -17.96 4.69
CA TYR A 74 0.29 -18.55 3.35
C TYR A 74 -1.02 -19.19 2.88
N GLU A 75 -1.67 -19.99 3.73
CA GLU A 75 -2.92 -20.66 3.36
C GLU A 75 -4.04 -19.67 3.05
N GLU A 76 -4.18 -18.60 3.86
CA GLU A 76 -5.19 -17.57 3.64
C GLU A 76 -4.95 -16.81 2.34
N ILE A 77 -3.71 -16.37 2.12
CA ILE A 77 -3.33 -15.63 0.92
C ILE A 77 -3.50 -16.51 -0.32
N HIS A 78 -3.10 -17.77 -0.24
CA HIS A 78 -3.24 -18.68 -1.39
C HIS A 78 -4.72 -18.89 -1.77
N ARG A 79 -5.61 -19.07 -0.80
CA ARG A 79 -7.05 -19.13 -1.05
C ARG A 79 -7.58 -17.83 -1.67
N LEU A 80 -7.14 -16.69 -1.17
CA LEU A 80 -7.50 -15.38 -1.72
C LEU A 80 -7.00 -15.20 -3.16
N GLN A 81 -5.77 -15.59 -3.46
CA GLN A 81 -5.20 -15.55 -4.82
C GLN A 81 -6.02 -16.36 -5.82
N LEU A 82 -6.41 -17.58 -5.43
CA LEU A 82 -7.22 -18.45 -6.29
C LEU A 82 -8.60 -17.82 -6.54
N ARG A 83 -9.27 -17.31 -5.51
CA ARG A 83 -10.56 -16.64 -5.64
C ARG A 83 -10.49 -15.40 -6.53
N ILE A 84 -9.50 -14.54 -6.32
CA ILE A 84 -9.29 -13.34 -7.14
C ILE A 84 -9.06 -13.74 -8.61
N LYS A 85 -8.27 -14.78 -8.85
CA LYS A 85 -8.00 -15.28 -10.21
C LYS A 85 -9.26 -15.82 -10.89
N GLU A 86 -10.09 -16.55 -10.16
CA GLU A 86 -11.32 -17.15 -10.70
C GLU A 86 -12.42 -16.11 -10.93
N GLU A 87 -12.62 -15.17 -10.00
CA GLU A 87 -13.72 -14.22 -10.05
C GLU A 87 -13.42 -12.97 -10.88
N TYR A 88 -12.17 -12.49 -10.84
CA TYR A 88 -11.78 -11.22 -11.45
C TYR A 88 -10.77 -11.37 -12.60
N HIS A 89 -10.31 -12.58 -12.90
CA HIS A 89 -9.27 -12.86 -13.90
C HIS A 89 -7.96 -12.09 -13.67
N VAL A 90 -7.64 -11.80 -12.39
CA VAL A 90 -6.43 -11.09 -11.98
C VAL A 90 -5.45 -12.06 -11.34
N THR A 91 -4.21 -12.07 -11.84
CA THR A 91 -3.10 -12.74 -11.15
C THR A 91 -2.47 -11.76 -10.17
N MET A 92 -2.64 -12.02 -8.86
CA MET A 92 -2.18 -11.13 -7.78
C MET A 92 -0.92 -11.65 -7.10
N VAL A 93 0.03 -10.74 -6.82
CA VAL A 93 1.16 -10.98 -5.93
C VAL A 93 0.93 -10.20 -4.63
N PHE A 94 1.15 -10.85 -3.50
CA PHE A 94 1.00 -10.22 -2.18
C PHE A 94 2.36 -10.00 -1.54
N GLY A 95 2.68 -8.74 -1.22
CA GLY A 95 3.69 -8.38 -0.25
C GLY A 95 3.11 -8.48 1.16
N ILE A 96 3.90 -8.87 2.14
CA ILE A 96 3.44 -9.05 3.51
C ILE A 96 4.24 -8.14 4.43
N TYR A 97 3.54 -7.26 5.15
CA TYR A 97 4.06 -6.49 6.26
C TYR A 97 3.54 -7.08 7.58
N ALA A 98 4.46 -7.60 8.38
CA ALA A 98 4.14 -7.99 9.74
C ALA A 98 4.08 -6.74 10.63
N VAL A 99 2.94 -6.44 11.22
CA VAL A 99 2.75 -5.26 12.07
C VAL A 99 2.40 -5.66 13.51
N ASP A 100 2.82 -4.84 14.45
CA ASP A 100 2.42 -4.94 15.85
C ASP A 100 1.42 -3.81 16.13
N GLU A 101 0.20 -4.14 16.52
CA GLU A 101 -0.84 -3.14 16.81
C GLU A 101 -1.15 -2.98 18.29
N ASP A 102 -0.75 -3.92 19.13
CA ASP A 102 -1.23 -4.03 20.51
C ASP A 102 -0.14 -3.91 21.59
N THR A 103 1.13 -3.95 21.25
CA THR A 103 2.19 -3.66 22.21
C THR A 103 2.12 -2.20 22.64
N ALA A 104 2.08 -1.93 23.95
CA ALA A 104 1.94 -0.56 24.49
C ALA A 104 2.93 0.44 23.87
N ALA A 105 4.17 0.02 23.64
CA ALA A 105 5.18 0.84 22.97
C ALA A 105 4.77 1.24 21.56
N ILE A 106 4.26 0.30 20.77
CA ILE A 106 3.82 0.56 19.39
C ILE A 106 2.58 1.45 19.36
N VAL A 107 1.64 1.28 20.28
CA VAL A 107 0.45 2.13 20.37
C VAL A 107 0.85 3.59 20.61
N ASP A 108 1.81 3.83 21.51
CA ASP A 108 2.31 5.17 21.78
C ASP A 108 3.10 5.76 20.61
N ILE A 109 3.96 4.95 19.98
CA ILE A 109 4.71 5.33 18.76
C ILE A 109 3.74 5.70 17.63
N ARG A 110 2.74 4.86 17.37
CA ARG A 110 1.69 5.10 16.36
C ARG A 110 0.98 6.42 16.59
N ARG A 111 0.61 6.69 17.83
CA ARG A 111 -0.02 7.98 18.20
C ARG A 111 0.93 9.16 17.99
N TYR A 112 2.22 8.99 18.27
CA TYR A 112 3.23 10.03 18.10
C TYR A 112 3.48 10.31 16.61
N ILE A 113 3.65 9.29 15.78
CA ILE A 113 3.75 9.43 14.31
C ILE A 113 2.49 10.08 13.74
N GLY A 114 1.30 9.70 14.20
CA GLY A 114 0.05 10.32 13.77
C GLY A 114 -0.06 11.82 14.05
N LYS A 115 0.67 12.35 15.04
CA LYS A 115 0.80 13.80 15.23
C LYS A 115 1.68 14.44 14.17
N PHE A 116 2.78 13.79 13.81
CA PHE A 116 3.67 14.25 12.73
C PHE A 116 2.92 14.32 11.40
N VAL A 117 2.19 13.26 11.06
CA VAL A 117 1.38 13.19 9.82
C VAL A 117 0.39 14.35 9.75
N ARG A 118 -0.31 14.64 10.85
CA ARG A 118 -1.34 15.71 10.89
C ARG A 118 -0.82 17.11 10.67
N VAL A 119 0.43 17.39 11.02
CA VAL A 119 1.01 18.74 10.91
C VAL A 119 1.83 18.94 9.63
N ASN A 120 2.10 17.87 8.90
CA ASN A 120 2.85 17.92 7.65
C ASN A 120 1.89 17.75 6.45
N GLU A 121 1.64 18.83 5.74
CA GLU A 121 0.64 18.93 4.67
C GLU A 121 0.81 17.87 3.57
N HIS A 122 2.06 17.55 3.23
CA HIS A 122 2.39 16.60 2.17
C HIS A 122 2.40 15.13 2.62
N VAL A 123 2.27 14.85 3.93
CA VAL A 123 2.23 13.48 4.44
C VAL A 123 0.77 13.05 4.60
N LYS A 124 0.36 12.02 3.86
CA LYS A 124 -1.03 11.52 3.83
C LYS A 124 -1.30 10.48 4.92
N SER A 125 -0.38 9.52 5.06
CA SER A 125 -0.52 8.42 6.00
C SER A 125 0.84 7.80 6.32
N PHE A 126 0.82 6.78 7.15
CA PHE A 126 1.97 5.91 7.38
C PHE A 126 1.52 4.46 7.49
N HIS A 127 2.41 3.54 7.12
CA HIS A 127 2.17 2.10 7.09
C HIS A 127 3.39 1.32 7.56
N ALA A 128 3.30 0.00 7.58
CA ALA A 128 4.39 -0.94 7.88
C ALA A 128 5.12 -0.64 9.20
N LEU A 129 4.38 -0.14 10.22
CA LEU A 129 4.97 0.18 11.51
C LEU A 129 5.34 -1.09 12.27
N TYR A 130 6.64 -1.33 12.41
CA TYR A 130 7.17 -2.50 13.11
C TYR A 130 8.40 -2.13 13.93
N LEU A 131 8.46 -2.59 15.18
CA LEU A 131 9.60 -2.45 16.07
C LEU A 131 10.31 -3.78 16.23
N SER A 132 11.51 -3.91 15.67
CA SER A 132 12.38 -5.05 15.92
C SER A 132 12.95 -4.96 17.33
N LYS A 133 12.55 -5.89 18.19
CA LYS A 133 13.09 -5.99 19.57
C LYS A 133 14.53 -6.47 19.59
N GLU A 134 14.96 -7.18 18.55
CA GLU A 134 16.31 -7.71 18.44
C GLU A 134 17.33 -6.62 18.11
N THR A 135 17.00 -5.76 17.15
CA THR A 135 17.91 -4.72 16.66
C THR A 135 17.63 -3.33 17.25
N GLY A 136 16.48 -3.13 17.90
CA GLY A 136 16.03 -1.80 18.33
C GLY A 136 15.67 -0.89 17.16
N THR A 137 15.36 -1.45 15.97
CA THR A 137 15.04 -0.68 14.77
C THR A 137 13.52 -0.53 14.63
N LEU A 138 13.08 0.71 14.47
CA LEU A 138 11.71 1.04 14.14
C LEU A 138 11.58 1.26 12.63
N TYR A 139 10.81 0.41 11.99
CA TYR A 139 10.46 0.50 10.58
C TYR A 139 9.16 1.27 10.41
N CYS A 140 9.10 2.13 9.42
CA CYS A 140 7.89 2.91 9.09
C CYS A 140 7.98 3.42 7.66
N ASP A 141 6.86 3.35 6.94
CA ASP A 141 6.71 3.90 5.61
C ASP A 141 5.79 5.13 5.67
N LEU A 142 6.25 6.28 5.18
CA LEU A 142 5.42 7.49 5.04
C LEU A 142 4.91 7.59 3.60
N ILE A 143 3.61 7.77 3.47
CA ILE A 143 2.98 8.02 2.19
C ILE A 143 2.80 9.52 2.01
N VAL A 144 3.34 10.03 0.91
CA VAL A 144 3.34 11.46 0.61
C VAL A 144 2.61 11.75 -0.71
N ASP A 145 2.15 12.97 -0.87
CA ASP A 145 1.60 13.40 -2.15
C ASP A 145 2.72 13.77 -3.16
N TYR A 146 2.34 13.83 -4.43
CA TYR A 146 3.27 14.14 -5.52
C TYR A 146 3.79 15.59 -5.52
N ALA A 147 3.24 16.47 -4.69
CA ALA A 147 3.66 17.86 -4.59
C ALA A 147 4.91 18.02 -3.72
N LEU A 148 5.22 17.05 -2.87
CA LEU A 148 6.44 17.04 -2.07
C LEU A 148 7.68 17.05 -2.97
N ARG A 149 8.55 18.05 -2.80
CA ARG A 149 9.77 18.22 -3.61
C ARG A 149 11.03 17.74 -2.90
N ASP A 150 11.11 17.99 -1.60
CA ASP A 150 12.30 17.67 -0.83
C ASP A 150 12.04 16.51 0.14
N TRP A 151 12.28 15.31 -0.37
CA TRP A 151 12.12 14.06 0.38
C TRP A 151 13.20 13.90 1.46
N GLU A 152 14.39 14.45 1.21
CA GLU A 152 15.50 14.38 2.16
C GLU A 152 15.25 15.30 3.37
N GLU A 153 14.68 16.47 3.16
CA GLU A 153 14.27 17.34 4.25
C GLU A 153 13.17 16.70 5.11
N LEU A 154 12.16 16.10 4.48
CA LEU A 154 11.13 15.35 5.20
C LEU A 154 11.72 14.20 6.02
N ARG A 155 12.63 13.42 5.42
CA ARG A 155 13.34 12.32 6.08
C ARG A 155 14.06 12.79 7.33
N LYS A 156 14.87 13.84 7.21
CA LYS A 156 15.59 14.44 8.34
C LYS A 156 14.64 14.91 9.42
N SER A 157 13.63 15.68 9.04
CA SER A 157 12.61 16.20 9.96
C SER A 157 11.90 15.08 10.73
N PHE A 158 11.51 14.01 10.04
CA PHE A 158 10.87 12.85 10.67
C PHE A 158 11.81 12.13 11.63
N VAL A 159 13.04 11.84 11.21
CA VAL A 159 14.03 11.17 12.05
C VAL A 159 14.34 12.01 13.29
N GLU A 160 14.55 13.32 13.15
CA GLU A 160 14.76 14.22 14.27
C GLU A 160 13.55 14.29 15.22
N TYR A 161 12.34 14.32 14.65
CA TYR A 161 11.10 14.28 15.42
C TYR A 161 11.02 12.99 16.25
N MET A 162 11.27 11.84 15.65
CA MET A 162 11.23 10.56 16.33
C MET A 162 12.32 10.44 17.39
N LYS A 163 13.55 10.85 17.11
CA LYS A 163 14.68 10.80 18.06
C LYS A 163 14.51 11.69 19.28
N LYS A 164 13.68 12.73 19.23
CA LYS A 164 13.34 13.53 20.41
C LYS A 164 12.57 12.76 21.47
N GLN A 165 11.70 11.84 21.04
CA GLN A 165 10.84 11.06 21.95
C GLN A 165 11.38 9.66 22.20
N TYR A 166 12.05 9.08 21.19
CA TYR A 166 12.55 7.70 21.19
C TYR A 166 14.01 7.66 20.72
N PRO A 167 14.95 8.24 21.50
CA PRO A 167 16.36 8.31 21.12
C PRO A 167 17.02 6.93 21.05
N GLU A 168 16.45 5.94 21.74
CA GLU A 168 16.95 4.57 21.81
C GLU A 168 16.74 3.76 20.55
N TYR A 169 15.76 4.13 19.69
CA TYR A 169 15.45 3.35 18.49
C TYR A 169 16.19 3.89 17.27
N GLU A 170 16.74 3.00 16.49
CA GLU A 170 17.12 3.29 15.09
C GLU A 170 15.87 3.45 14.24
N ILE A 171 15.87 4.45 13.33
CA ILE A 171 14.70 4.72 12.48
C ILE A 171 15.02 4.31 11.05
N SER A 172 14.33 3.29 10.56
CA SER A 172 14.34 2.86 9.16
C SER A 172 13.07 3.39 8.48
N LEU A 173 13.24 4.46 7.71
CA LEU A 173 12.13 5.17 7.07
C LEU A 173 12.15 4.96 5.55
N THR A 174 11.05 4.48 5.01
CA THR A 174 10.72 4.55 3.59
C THR A 174 9.78 5.74 3.34
N ILE A 175 9.93 6.44 2.22
CA ILE A 175 9.01 7.49 1.79
C ILE A 175 8.53 7.10 0.39
N GLU A 176 7.22 7.04 0.21
CA GLU A 176 6.58 6.60 -1.03
C GLU A 176 5.44 7.55 -1.40
N THR A 177 5.09 7.57 -2.68
CA THR A 177 3.88 8.26 -3.14
C THR A 177 2.73 7.27 -3.19
N GLU A 178 1.51 7.76 -2.98
CA GLU A 178 0.31 6.95 -3.11
C GLU A 178 0.18 6.43 -4.54
N PHE A 179 0.15 5.11 -4.71
CA PHE A 179 -0.24 4.46 -5.96
C PHE A 179 -1.78 4.30 -5.95
N VAL A 180 -2.44 4.96 -6.88
CA VAL A 180 -3.90 4.86 -7.05
C VAL A 180 -4.28 3.60 -7.81
#